data_9d74766ebd9dd0d071734f967705390c
#
_entry.id   9d74766ebd9dd0d071734f967705390c
#
_cell.length_a   1.000
_cell.length_b   1.000
_cell.length_c   1.000
_cell.angle_alpha   90.00
_cell.angle_beta   90.00
_cell.angle_gamma   90.00
#
_symmetry.space_group_name_H-M   'P 1'
#
loop_
_entity.id
_entity.type
_entity.pdbx_description
1 polymer ?
#
loop_
_entity_poly.entity_id
_entity_poly.type
_entity_poly.pdbx_seq_one_letter_code
_entity_poly.pdbx_strand_id
1 'polypeptide(L)'
;MTLASHMPRKVVSKPRLLFRPDAVLGWRLTPNHGVRVGFRNGILQTINAEGWRHVPGSDQPSRHRLAFYGCSYTYGTGLADDETYTALLQRDLPGVRILNRGIGGHGTVQNLLQLRRDIAAGEIDAAVFAIICDHRFRNIAHPQRMRQYLSRDWYTLGVEHVPVAKLDARGQVQIIYPPIWQPALGNVNFDTFLPDEYMITTATLAVLELVQNTAKAAGLPLAFVLLDALDADFNTAICNRFPETRDISTPHDPAHRFLPRDIHPNMLANQLYAQRLAPVVTQLCDTVTNGRGL
;
A
#
# COMPACT_ATOMS: atom_id res chain seq x y z
N MET A 1 22.78 -2.97 25.89
CA MET A 1 21.48 -3.59 26.14
C MET A 1 20.84 -3.89 24.81
N THR A 2 20.67 -5.15 24.50
CA THR A 2 20.33 -5.72 23.19
C THR A 2 18.83 -5.63 22.94
N LEU A 3 18.38 -4.76 22.07
CA LEU A 3 16.98 -4.68 21.57
C LEU A 3 16.76 -5.63 20.38
N ALA A 4 17.31 -6.84 20.46
CA ALA A 4 17.25 -7.81 19.37
C ALA A 4 16.34 -8.99 19.69
N SER A 5 15.16 -8.76 20.21
CA SER A 5 14.25 -9.92 20.35
C SER A 5 12.82 -9.45 20.50
N HIS A 6 12.03 -9.67 19.50
CA HIS A 6 10.59 -9.93 19.44
C HIS A 6 9.94 -9.33 18.20
N MET A 7 10.57 -9.53 17.04
CA MET A 7 9.72 -9.58 15.85
C MET A 7 9.05 -10.96 15.84
N PRO A 8 7.73 -11.06 15.96
CA PRO A 8 7.05 -12.34 15.79
C PRO A 8 7.46 -12.89 14.43
N ARG A 9 7.87 -14.15 14.36
CA ARG A 9 8.10 -14.86 13.10
C ARG A 9 6.81 -14.71 12.28
N LYS A 10 6.82 -13.83 11.30
CA LYS A 10 5.75 -13.73 10.32
C LYS A 10 5.55 -15.13 9.75
N VAL A 11 4.40 -15.71 9.95
CA VAL A 11 3.96 -16.84 9.13
C VAL A 11 3.84 -16.27 7.72
N VAL A 12 4.89 -16.43 6.93
CA VAL A 12 4.87 -16.07 5.51
C VAL A 12 3.82 -16.97 4.91
N SER A 13 2.64 -16.41 4.64
CA SER A 13 1.68 -17.06 3.74
C SER A 13 2.48 -17.46 2.52
N LYS A 14 2.45 -18.76 2.16
CA LYS A 14 3.26 -19.27 1.05
C LYS A 14 3.04 -18.35 -0.16
N PRO A 15 4.02 -17.53 -0.58
CA PRO A 15 3.80 -16.48 -1.58
C PRO A 15 3.26 -17.02 -2.88
N ARG A 16 3.50 -18.30 -3.17
CA ARG A 16 3.09 -19.01 -4.38
C ARG A 16 1.59 -19.03 -4.68
N LEU A 17 0.74 -18.87 -3.68
CA LEU A 17 -0.70 -18.92 -3.91
C LEU A 17 -1.31 -17.53 -4.10
N LEU A 18 -0.84 -16.54 -3.36
CA LEU A 18 -1.42 -15.18 -3.37
C LEU A 18 -0.76 -14.27 -4.40
N PHE A 19 0.54 -14.44 -4.66
CA PHE A 19 1.32 -13.54 -5.50
C PHE A 19 1.85 -14.22 -6.75
N ARG A 20 2.02 -13.41 -7.80
CA ARG A 20 2.76 -13.74 -9.03
C ARG A 20 3.78 -12.64 -9.34
N PRO A 21 4.87 -12.93 -10.06
CA PRO A 21 5.86 -11.92 -10.44
C PRO A 21 5.25 -10.88 -11.38
N ASP A 22 5.76 -9.66 -11.28
CA ASP A 22 5.49 -8.54 -12.19
C ASP A 22 6.79 -7.77 -12.42
N ALA A 23 7.18 -7.61 -13.68
CA ALA A 23 8.47 -7.00 -14.05
C ALA A 23 8.61 -5.53 -13.62
N VAL A 24 7.50 -4.82 -13.36
CA VAL A 24 7.51 -3.41 -12.96
C VAL A 24 7.26 -3.24 -11.46
N LEU A 25 6.36 -4.05 -10.89
CA LEU A 25 5.98 -3.90 -9.48
C LEU A 25 6.77 -4.86 -8.55
N GLY A 26 7.53 -5.80 -9.12
CA GLY A 26 8.13 -6.92 -8.42
C GLY A 26 7.13 -8.07 -8.30
N TRP A 27 5.96 -7.85 -7.72
CA TRP A 27 4.88 -8.83 -7.64
C TRP A 27 3.50 -8.17 -7.67
N ARG A 28 2.50 -8.99 -7.99
CA ARG A 28 1.08 -8.63 -7.95
C ARG A 28 0.25 -9.82 -7.45
N LEU A 29 -1.04 -9.58 -7.18
CA LEU A 29 -1.95 -10.64 -6.77
C LEU A 29 -2.25 -11.60 -7.92
N THR A 30 -2.49 -12.87 -7.59
CA THR A 30 -2.90 -13.90 -8.56
C THR A 30 -4.40 -13.73 -8.86
N PRO A 31 -4.81 -13.51 -10.13
CA PRO A 31 -6.22 -13.38 -10.51
C PRO A 31 -7.05 -14.63 -10.19
N ASN A 32 -8.35 -14.43 -10.00
CA ASN A 32 -9.32 -15.51 -9.74
C ASN A 32 -8.88 -16.44 -8.62
N HIS A 33 -8.35 -15.87 -7.54
CA HIS A 33 -7.78 -16.62 -6.42
C HIS A 33 -8.50 -16.32 -5.12
N GLY A 34 -8.57 -17.32 -4.24
CA GLY A 34 -9.09 -17.18 -2.89
C GLY A 34 -8.06 -17.60 -1.85
N VAL A 35 -7.90 -16.80 -0.81
CA VAL A 35 -7.01 -17.08 0.31
C VAL A 35 -7.81 -17.26 1.59
N ARG A 36 -7.60 -18.37 2.30
CA ARG A 36 -8.20 -18.60 3.61
C ARG A 36 -7.27 -18.13 4.73
N VAL A 37 -7.80 -17.32 5.62
CA VAL A 37 -7.06 -16.77 6.77
C VAL A 37 -7.24 -17.66 7.98
N GLY A 38 -6.21 -18.45 8.31
CA GLY A 38 -6.28 -19.49 9.34
C GLY A 38 -6.61 -18.96 10.75
N PHE A 39 -6.02 -17.81 11.15
CA PHE A 39 -6.27 -17.23 12.47
C PHE A 39 -7.67 -16.60 12.64
N ARG A 40 -8.44 -16.53 11.56
CA ARG A 40 -9.82 -16.03 11.49
C ARG A 40 -10.80 -17.14 11.09
N ASN A 41 -10.57 -18.36 11.55
CA ASN A 41 -11.44 -19.53 11.27
C ASN A 41 -11.65 -19.79 9.76
N GLY A 42 -10.65 -19.47 8.95
CA GLY A 42 -10.65 -19.75 7.53
C GLY A 42 -11.53 -18.83 6.67
N ILE A 43 -11.80 -17.59 7.14
CA ILE A 43 -12.48 -16.59 6.28
C ILE A 43 -11.80 -16.48 4.93
N LEU A 44 -12.59 -16.23 3.90
CA LEU A 44 -12.11 -16.13 2.52
C LEU A 44 -11.79 -14.68 2.16
N GLN A 45 -10.64 -14.50 1.54
CA GLN A 45 -10.23 -13.27 0.87
C GLN A 45 -10.20 -13.55 -0.64
N THR A 46 -11.00 -12.83 -1.42
CA THR A 46 -11.14 -13.08 -2.85
C THR A 46 -10.34 -12.07 -3.68
N ILE A 47 -9.67 -12.58 -4.69
CA ILE A 47 -9.00 -11.80 -5.74
C ILE A 47 -9.81 -11.94 -7.03
N ASN A 48 -10.20 -10.82 -7.62
CA ASN A 48 -11.01 -10.79 -8.83
C ASN A 48 -10.22 -11.18 -10.11
N ALA A 49 -10.89 -11.17 -11.25
CA ALA A 49 -10.31 -11.56 -12.54
C ALA A 49 -9.15 -10.64 -12.98
N GLU A 50 -9.18 -9.38 -12.58
CA GLU A 50 -8.13 -8.39 -12.88
C GLU A 50 -6.90 -8.52 -11.97
N GLY A 51 -7.00 -9.35 -10.91
CA GLY A 51 -5.92 -9.54 -9.93
C GLY A 51 -5.90 -8.48 -8.82
N TRP A 52 -7.08 -8.02 -8.41
CA TRP A 52 -7.26 -7.08 -7.31
C TRP A 52 -8.09 -7.69 -6.18
N ARG A 53 -7.91 -7.16 -4.99
CA ARG A 53 -8.78 -7.50 -3.86
C ARG A 53 -10.24 -7.22 -4.24
N HIS A 54 -11.10 -8.22 -4.14
CA HIS A 54 -12.52 -8.06 -4.43
C HIS A 54 -13.16 -7.05 -3.48
N VAL A 55 -13.96 -6.16 -4.05
CA VAL A 55 -14.79 -5.18 -3.33
C VAL A 55 -16.23 -5.50 -3.67
N PRO A 56 -17.02 -6.08 -2.75
CA PRO A 56 -18.43 -6.42 -3.01
C PRO A 56 -19.22 -5.20 -3.46
N GLY A 57 -20.00 -5.35 -4.53
CA GLY A 57 -20.83 -4.28 -5.10
C GLY A 57 -20.09 -3.31 -6.04
N SER A 58 -18.79 -3.48 -6.27
CA SER A 58 -18.03 -2.61 -7.19
C SER A 58 -18.29 -2.88 -8.68
N ASP A 59 -19.06 -3.87 -9.02
CA ASP A 59 -19.52 -4.21 -10.37
C ASP A 59 -20.76 -3.43 -10.82
N GLN A 60 -21.43 -2.73 -9.89
CA GLN A 60 -22.60 -1.92 -10.18
C GLN A 60 -22.24 -0.69 -11.02
N PRO A 61 -23.19 -0.19 -11.85
CA PRO A 61 -23.01 1.04 -12.59
C PRO A 61 -22.59 2.21 -11.69
N SER A 62 -21.57 2.93 -12.08
CA SER A 62 -21.00 4.02 -11.27
C SER A 62 -20.68 5.23 -12.13
N ARG A 63 -20.74 6.42 -11.53
CA ARG A 63 -20.35 7.69 -12.17
C ARG A 63 -18.86 7.94 -12.09
N HIS A 64 -18.22 7.47 -11.01
CA HIS A 64 -16.82 7.70 -10.69
C HIS A 64 -16.14 6.40 -10.31
N ARG A 65 -14.88 6.26 -10.71
CA ARG A 65 -14.00 5.14 -10.33
C ARG A 65 -12.87 5.67 -9.46
N LEU A 66 -12.87 5.30 -8.21
CA LEU A 66 -11.93 5.77 -7.20
C LEU A 66 -11.00 4.63 -6.77
N ALA A 67 -9.71 4.77 -7.00
CA ALA A 67 -8.71 3.77 -6.63
C ALA A 67 -8.03 4.09 -5.29
N PHE A 68 -7.95 3.08 -4.42
CA PHE A 68 -7.21 3.13 -3.16
C PHE A 68 -5.89 2.37 -3.29
N TYR A 69 -4.79 3.11 -3.34
CA TYR A 69 -3.43 2.57 -3.37
C TYR A 69 -2.89 2.41 -1.97
N GLY A 70 -2.21 1.29 -1.70
CA GLY A 70 -1.62 1.01 -0.40
C GLY A 70 -1.02 -0.38 -0.32
N CYS A 71 -0.83 -0.85 0.90
CA CYS A 71 -0.22 -2.14 1.18
C CYS A 71 -1.22 -3.16 1.74
N SER A 72 -0.75 -4.03 2.63
CA SER A 72 -1.57 -5.02 3.34
C SER A 72 -2.71 -4.40 4.18
N TYR A 73 -2.59 -3.15 4.62
CA TYR A 73 -3.66 -2.44 5.32
C TYR A 73 -4.82 -2.13 4.37
N THR A 74 -4.51 -1.64 3.16
CA THR A 74 -5.52 -1.39 2.11
C THR A 74 -6.06 -2.68 1.53
N TYR A 75 -5.20 -3.69 1.30
CA TYR A 75 -5.62 -5.04 0.92
C TYR A 75 -6.63 -5.63 1.92
N GLY A 76 -6.50 -5.30 3.21
CA GLY A 76 -7.34 -5.84 4.28
C GLY A 76 -6.89 -7.22 4.73
N THR A 77 -5.58 -7.38 5.05
CA THR A 77 -5.06 -8.64 5.58
C THR A 77 -5.81 -9.06 6.84
N GLY A 78 -6.31 -10.28 6.86
CA GLY A 78 -7.07 -10.81 7.99
C GLY A 78 -8.57 -10.52 7.95
N LEU A 79 -9.07 -9.76 6.98
CA LEU A 79 -10.47 -9.37 6.83
C LEU A 79 -11.18 -10.17 5.75
N ALA A 80 -12.47 -10.45 5.93
CA ALA A 80 -13.36 -10.90 4.87
C ALA A 80 -13.53 -9.80 3.81
N ASP A 81 -14.11 -10.14 2.66
CA ASP A 81 -14.22 -9.19 1.55
C ASP A 81 -15.07 -7.96 1.91
N ASP A 82 -16.12 -8.14 2.70
CA ASP A 82 -17.05 -7.11 3.15
C ASP A 82 -16.62 -6.35 4.41
N GLU A 83 -15.53 -6.78 5.08
CA GLU A 83 -15.00 -6.15 6.28
C GLU A 83 -13.94 -5.06 6.00
N THR A 84 -13.44 -4.97 4.75
CA THR A 84 -12.41 -3.98 4.40
C THR A 84 -12.99 -2.58 4.34
N TYR A 85 -12.22 -1.54 4.68
CA TYR A 85 -12.70 -0.16 4.59
C TYR A 85 -13.12 0.22 3.17
N THR A 86 -12.52 -0.37 2.15
CA THR A 86 -12.91 -0.18 0.75
C THR A 86 -14.28 -0.77 0.43
N ALA A 87 -14.61 -1.94 1.00
CA ALA A 87 -15.94 -2.53 0.85
C ALA A 87 -17.01 -1.75 1.64
N LEU A 88 -16.66 -1.27 2.84
CA LEU A 88 -17.55 -0.43 3.64
C LEU A 88 -17.87 0.89 2.92
N LEU A 89 -16.87 1.54 2.32
CA LEU A 89 -17.07 2.73 1.49
C LEU A 89 -17.93 2.44 0.25
N GLN A 90 -17.71 1.30 -0.42
CA GLN A 90 -18.52 0.89 -1.58
C GLN A 90 -20.00 0.74 -1.22
N ARG A 91 -20.27 0.12 -0.07
CA ARG A 91 -21.63 -0.06 0.46
C ARG A 91 -22.31 1.27 0.76
N ASP A 92 -21.56 2.20 1.38
CA ASP A 92 -22.11 3.44 1.95
C ASP A 92 -22.15 4.60 0.92
N LEU A 93 -21.47 4.47 -0.23
CA LEU A 93 -21.38 5.50 -1.26
C LEU A 93 -21.87 4.98 -2.63
N PRO A 94 -23.18 4.86 -2.83
CA PRO A 94 -23.75 4.43 -4.10
C PRO A 94 -23.38 5.42 -5.22
N GLY A 95 -23.06 4.88 -6.40
CA GLY A 95 -22.66 5.69 -7.57
C GLY A 95 -21.15 5.94 -7.68
N VAL A 96 -20.35 5.50 -6.69
CA VAL A 96 -18.90 5.47 -6.78
C VAL A 96 -18.44 4.00 -6.88
N ARG A 97 -17.59 3.69 -7.83
CA ARG A 97 -16.91 2.40 -7.91
C ARG A 97 -15.61 2.47 -7.16
N ILE A 98 -15.51 1.76 -6.05
CA ILE A 98 -14.29 1.67 -5.24
C ILE A 98 -13.39 0.55 -5.76
N LEU A 99 -12.15 0.88 -6.08
CA LEU A 99 -11.11 -0.05 -6.56
C LEU A 99 -10.06 -0.24 -5.48
N ASN A 100 -9.94 -1.43 -4.92
CA ASN A 100 -8.89 -1.76 -3.97
C ASN A 100 -7.61 -2.16 -4.71
N ARG A 101 -6.63 -1.25 -4.79
CA ARG A 101 -5.30 -1.44 -5.37
C ARG A 101 -4.25 -1.84 -4.32
N GLY A 102 -4.65 -2.16 -3.11
CA GLY A 102 -3.76 -2.60 -2.04
C GLY A 102 -3.11 -3.95 -2.32
N ILE A 103 -1.80 -4.03 -2.15
CA ILE A 103 -1.03 -5.28 -2.29
C ILE A 103 -0.10 -5.44 -1.09
N GLY A 104 -0.15 -6.59 -0.43
CA GLY A 104 0.70 -6.88 0.71
C GLY A 104 2.19 -6.69 0.40
N GLY A 105 2.88 -5.90 1.25
CA GLY A 105 4.30 -5.63 1.10
C GLY A 105 4.68 -4.48 0.17
N HIS A 106 3.77 -3.93 -0.64
CA HIS A 106 4.03 -2.77 -1.47
C HIS A 106 4.34 -1.52 -0.63
N GLY A 107 5.20 -0.65 -1.17
CA GLY A 107 5.44 0.71 -0.71
C GLY A 107 4.86 1.74 -1.68
N THR A 108 5.16 3.01 -1.43
CA THR A 108 4.65 4.12 -2.26
C THR A 108 5.20 4.08 -3.68
N VAL A 109 6.42 3.54 -3.88
CA VAL A 109 7.02 3.39 -5.23
C VAL A 109 6.17 2.45 -6.10
N GLN A 110 5.80 1.26 -5.60
CA GLN A 110 4.95 0.34 -6.34
C GLN A 110 3.56 0.95 -6.61
N ASN A 111 3.00 1.66 -5.62
CA ASN A 111 1.72 2.36 -5.77
C ASN A 111 1.78 3.46 -6.84
N LEU A 112 2.87 4.22 -6.92
CA LEU A 112 3.11 5.19 -7.98
C LEU A 112 3.17 4.53 -9.37
N LEU A 113 3.88 3.41 -9.48
CA LEU A 113 3.99 2.68 -10.75
C LEU A 113 2.64 2.10 -11.19
N GLN A 114 1.83 1.64 -10.24
CA GLN A 114 0.47 1.19 -10.52
C GLN A 114 -0.44 2.37 -10.90
N LEU A 115 -0.36 3.51 -10.19
CA LEU A 115 -1.08 4.73 -10.56
C LEU A 115 -0.82 5.12 -12.02
N ARG A 116 0.45 5.09 -12.46
CA ARG A 116 0.81 5.39 -13.86
C ARG A 116 0.17 4.42 -14.85
N ARG A 117 0.08 3.13 -14.51
CA ARG A 117 -0.63 2.13 -15.32
C ARG A 117 -2.12 2.42 -15.42
N ASP A 118 -2.76 2.71 -14.28
CA ASP A 118 -4.20 2.96 -14.21
C ASP A 118 -4.58 4.26 -14.94
N ILE A 119 -3.74 5.31 -14.86
CA ILE A 119 -3.89 6.54 -15.63
C ILE A 119 -3.76 6.25 -17.14
N ALA A 120 -2.73 5.54 -17.55
CA ALA A 120 -2.50 5.22 -18.96
C ALA A 120 -3.61 4.36 -19.57
N ALA A 121 -4.23 3.49 -18.75
CA ALA A 121 -5.37 2.66 -19.14
C ALA A 121 -6.73 3.39 -19.04
N GLY A 122 -6.78 4.60 -18.48
CA GLY A 122 -8.02 5.33 -18.24
C GLY A 122 -8.97 4.61 -17.28
N GLU A 123 -8.42 3.88 -16.30
CA GLU A 123 -9.22 3.02 -15.40
C GLU A 123 -9.79 3.75 -14.19
N ILE A 124 -9.32 4.96 -13.90
CA ILE A 124 -9.65 5.69 -12.67
C ILE A 124 -10.00 7.15 -12.96
N ASP A 125 -10.80 7.73 -12.08
CA ASP A 125 -11.21 9.14 -12.14
C ASP A 125 -10.68 9.94 -10.95
N ALA A 126 -10.29 9.26 -9.85
CA ALA A 126 -9.60 9.85 -8.71
C ALA A 126 -8.79 8.78 -7.94
N ALA A 127 -7.87 9.21 -7.07
CA ALA A 127 -6.97 8.34 -6.35
C ALA A 127 -6.85 8.71 -4.86
N VAL A 128 -6.73 7.70 -4.00
CA VAL A 128 -6.34 7.84 -2.60
C VAL A 128 -5.08 7.01 -2.34
N PHE A 129 -4.04 7.62 -1.81
CA PHE A 129 -2.84 6.94 -1.36
C PHE A 129 -2.90 6.76 0.15
N ALA A 130 -3.08 5.52 0.57
CA ALA A 130 -3.16 5.12 1.97
C ALA A 130 -1.77 4.72 2.48
N ILE A 131 -1.21 5.56 3.32
CA ILE A 131 0.19 5.51 3.75
C ILE A 131 0.27 4.94 5.16
N ILE A 132 1.28 4.11 5.40
CA ILE A 132 1.71 3.68 6.73
C ILE A 132 3.20 3.96 6.91
N CYS A 133 3.66 4.08 8.14
CA CYS A 133 5.05 4.41 8.44
C CYS A 133 6.07 3.41 7.85
N ASP A 134 5.71 2.13 7.75
CA ASP A 134 6.57 1.09 7.17
C ASP A 134 6.82 1.28 5.64
N HIS A 135 6.03 2.11 4.95
CA HIS A 135 6.27 2.42 3.53
C HIS A 135 7.64 3.07 3.32
N ARG A 136 8.14 3.87 4.26
CA ARG A 136 9.45 4.52 4.17
C ARG A 136 10.59 3.51 3.97
N PHE A 137 10.54 2.36 4.64
CA PHE A 137 11.53 1.28 4.48
C PHE A 137 11.35 0.47 3.19
N ARG A 138 10.16 0.54 2.58
CA ARG A 138 9.85 -0.15 1.32
C ARG A 138 10.18 0.71 0.11
N ASN A 139 10.17 2.02 0.30
CA ASN A 139 10.42 2.98 -0.78
C ASN A 139 11.89 3.04 -1.20
N ILE A 140 12.81 2.57 -0.35
CA ILE A 140 14.24 2.52 -0.62
C ILE A 140 14.76 1.08 -0.51
N ALA A 141 15.98 0.84 -0.99
CA ALA A 141 16.66 -0.45 -0.80
C ALA A 141 17.17 -0.60 0.65
N HIS A 142 16.29 -0.43 1.65
CA HIS A 142 16.65 -0.54 3.04
C HIS A 142 17.14 -1.96 3.37
N PRO A 143 18.32 -2.15 3.99
CA PRO A 143 18.93 -3.46 4.19
C PRO A 143 18.03 -4.47 4.92
N GLN A 144 17.33 -4.04 5.97
CA GLN A 144 16.38 -4.91 6.69
C GLN A 144 15.23 -5.38 5.80
N ARG A 145 14.75 -4.54 4.88
CA ARG A 145 13.69 -4.92 3.94
C ARG A 145 14.23 -5.83 2.85
N MET A 146 15.39 -5.53 2.30
CA MET A 146 16.03 -6.38 1.29
C MET A 146 16.31 -7.78 1.82
N ARG A 147 16.70 -7.93 3.09
CA ARG A 147 16.82 -9.24 3.75
C ARG A 147 15.53 -10.04 3.79
N GLN A 148 14.37 -9.39 3.93
CA GLN A 148 13.08 -10.08 3.92
C GLN A 148 12.76 -10.70 2.55
N TYR A 149 13.31 -10.13 1.48
CA TYR A 149 13.18 -10.64 0.11
C TYR A 149 14.22 -11.71 -0.24
N LEU A 150 15.30 -11.85 0.54
CA LEU A 150 16.32 -12.89 0.31
C LEU A 150 15.83 -14.31 0.61
N SER A 151 14.55 -14.49 0.93
CA SER A 151 13.99 -15.82 1.07
C SER A 151 13.94 -16.53 -0.28
N ARG A 152 14.30 -17.82 -0.27
CA ARG A 152 14.21 -18.69 -1.44
C ARG A 152 12.80 -18.69 -2.08
N ASP A 153 11.78 -18.41 -1.29
CA ASP A 153 10.39 -18.42 -1.73
C ASP A 153 10.09 -17.33 -2.75
N TRP A 154 10.61 -16.10 -2.57
CA TRP A 154 10.46 -15.03 -3.54
C TRP A 154 11.21 -15.31 -4.83
N TYR A 155 12.43 -15.82 -4.73
CA TYR A 155 13.22 -16.22 -5.89
C TYR A 155 12.56 -17.34 -6.67
N THR A 156 12.05 -18.38 -6.01
CA THR A 156 11.35 -19.50 -6.67
C THR A 156 9.98 -19.10 -7.23
N LEU A 157 9.38 -18.01 -6.73
CA LEU A 157 8.20 -17.40 -7.33
C LEU A 157 8.53 -16.70 -8.68
N GLY A 158 9.80 -16.43 -8.94
CA GLY A 158 10.24 -15.70 -10.13
C GLY A 158 10.27 -14.17 -9.93
N VAL A 159 10.23 -13.69 -8.69
CA VAL A 159 10.47 -12.28 -8.38
C VAL A 159 11.98 -12.07 -8.28
N GLU A 160 12.57 -11.40 -9.25
CA GLU A 160 14.02 -11.19 -9.33
C GLU A 160 14.44 -9.81 -8.82
N HIS A 161 13.57 -8.83 -8.96
CA HIS A 161 13.84 -7.43 -8.64
C HIS A 161 12.64 -6.78 -7.96
N VAL A 162 12.88 -5.73 -7.19
CA VAL A 162 11.84 -4.85 -6.63
C VAL A 162 12.12 -3.40 -6.99
N PRO A 163 11.11 -2.60 -7.36
CA PRO A 163 11.30 -1.18 -7.59
C PRO A 163 11.48 -0.45 -6.26
N VAL A 164 12.52 0.40 -6.19
CA VAL A 164 12.78 1.30 -5.08
C VAL A 164 13.19 2.66 -5.58
N ALA A 165 13.06 3.68 -4.74
CA ALA A 165 13.55 5.02 -5.01
C ALA A 165 15.02 5.16 -4.61
N LYS A 166 15.78 5.87 -5.42
CA LYS A 166 17.10 6.42 -5.12
C LYS A 166 17.05 7.91 -5.41
N LEU A 167 17.51 8.73 -4.49
CA LEU A 167 17.67 10.16 -4.75
C LEU A 167 19.00 10.41 -5.47
N ASP A 168 18.97 11.20 -6.51
CA ASP A 168 20.18 11.72 -7.15
C ASP A 168 20.79 12.90 -6.35
N ALA A 169 21.89 13.46 -6.83
CA ALA A 169 22.57 14.59 -6.18
C ALA A 169 21.72 15.88 -6.11
N ARG A 170 20.63 15.95 -6.86
CA ARG A 170 19.67 17.06 -6.85
C ARG A 170 18.41 16.74 -6.02
N GLY A 171 18.37 15.60 -5.33
CA GLY A 171 17.22 15.14 -4.57
C GLY A 171 16.06 14.60 -5.43
N GLN A 172 16.28 14.39 -6.74
CA GLN A 172 15.25 13.87 -7.64
C GLN A 172 15.17 12.34 -7.53
N VAL A 173 13.94 11.82 -7.59
CA VAL A 173 13.67 10.39 -7.50
C VAL A 173 14.03 9.69 -8.81
N GLN A 174 14.94 8.74 -8.72
CA GLN A 174 15.19 7.71 -9.72
C GLN A 174 14.61 6.39 -9.23
N ILE A 175 13.78 5.72 -10.04
CA ILE A 175 13.30 4.38 -9.72
C ILE A 175 14.31 3.37 -10.24
N ILE A 176 14.87 2.58 -9.34
CA ILE A 176 15.83 1.54 -9.63
C ILE A 176 15.28 0.18 -9.24
N TYR A 177 15.85 -0.88 -9.80
CA TYR A 177 15.39 -2.27 -9.63
C TYR A 177 16.53 -3.15 -9.10
N PRO A 178 16.90 -3.02 -7.81
CA PRO A 178 17.92 -3.90 -7.24
C PRO A 178 17.42 -5.35 -7.22
N PRO A 179 18.33 -6.31 -7.48
CA PRO A 179 18.00 -7.73 -7.38
C PRO A 179 17.68 -8.10 -5.92
N ILE A 180 16.65 -8.94 -5.72
CA ILE A 180 16.26 -9.40 -4.38
C ILE A 180 17.01 -10.65 -3.94
N TRP A 181 17.60 -11.38 -4.88
CA TRP A 181 18.38 -12.58 -4.61
C TRP A 181 19.74 -12.52 -5.29
N GLN A 182 20.78 -12.52 -4.48
CA GLN A 182 22.17 -12.70 -4.93
C GLN A 182 22.85 -13.70 -3.99
N PRO A 183 23.08 -14.96 -4.40
CA PRO A 183 23.71 -15.97 -3.55
C PRO A 183 25.05 -15.52 -2.97
N ALA A 184 25.82 -14.71 -3.73
CA ALA A 184 27.09 -14.14 -3.29
C ALA A 184 26.92 -13.08 -2.17
N LEU A 185 25.74 -12.51 -1.99
CA LEU A 185 25.44 -11.51 -0.95
C LEU A 185 24.92 -12.13 0.36
N GLY A 186 24.73 -13.44 0.43
CA GLY A 186 24.29 -14.13 1.65
C GLY A 186 25.16 -13.88 2.88
N ASN A 187 26.42 -13.47 2.67
CA ASN A 187 27.41 -13.16 3.71
C ASN A 187 27.65 -11.65 3.88
N VAL A 188 26.96 -10.78 3.16
CA VAL A 188 27.14 -9.32 3.29
C VAL A 188 26.40 -8.84 4.54
N ASN A 189 27.15 -8.19 5.43
CA ASN A 189 26.54 -7.48 6.56
C ASN A 189 25.88 -6.19 6.06
N PHE A 190 24.60 -6.25 5.75
CA PHE A 190 23.81 -5.10 5.32
C PHE A 190 23.63 -4.03 6.41
N ASP A 191 24.03 -4.30 7.66
CA ASP A 191 23.89 -3.35 8.76
C ASP A 191 24.98 -2.29 8.76
N THR A 192 26.03 -2.46 7.96
CA THR A 192 27.19 -1.55 7.92
C THR A 192 26.83 -0.18 7.30
N PHE A 193 25.76 -0.10 6.50
CA PHE A 193 25.33 1.11 5.78
C PHE A 193 23.82 1.30 5.90
N LEU A 194 23.33 1.39 7.14
CA LEU A 194 21.92 1.74 7.35
C LEU A 194 21.72 3.21 6.99
N PRO A 195 20.80 3.53 6.07
CA PRO A 195 20.39 4.91 5.87
C PRO A 195 19.77 5.45 7.15
N ASP A 196 20.07 6.70 7.49
CA ASP A 196 19.46 7.34 8.65
C ASP A 196 17.98 7.67 8.42
N GLU A 197 17.27 7.95 9.49
CA GLU A 197 15.82 8.26 9.46
C GLU A 197 15.52 9.49 8.59
N TYR A 198 16.43 10.47 8.57
CA TYR A 198 16.27 11.64 7.71
C TYR A 198 16.30 11.27 6.23
N MET A 199 17.24 10.46 5.80
CA MET A 199 17.33 9.98 4.40
C MET A 199 16.12 9.15 4.02
N ILE A 200 15.65 8.26 4.91
CA ILE A 200 14.49 7.39 4.69
C ILE A 200 13.22 8.23 4.50
N THR A 201 13.01 9.19 5.39
CA THR A 201 11.85 10.11 5.35
C THR A 201 11.93 11.00 4.12
N THR A 202 13.08 11.62 3.84
CA THR A 202 13.30 12.49 2.68
C THR A 202 13.02 11.76 1.36
N ALA A 203 13.49 10.53 1.20
CA ALA A 203 13.20 9.74 0.01
C ALA A 203 11.69 9.47 -0.14
N THR A 204 10.98 9.19 0.95
CA THR A 204 9.54 8.97 0.92
C THR A 204 8.78 10.24 0.55
N LEU A 205 9.14 11.40 1.11
CA LEU A 205 8.51 12.67 0.75
C LEU A 205 8.72 13.00 -0.74
N ALA A 206 9.92 12.76 -1.27
CA ALA A 206 10.19 12.95 -2.69
C ALA A 206 9.37 12.00 -3.59
N VAL A 207 9.14 10.75 -3.16
CA VAL A 207 8.25 9.82 -3.88
C VAL A 207 6.81 10.31 -3.84
N LEU A 208 6.31 10.79 -2.71
CA LEU A 208 4.95 11.35 -2.59
C LEU A 208 4.77 12.61 -3.45
N GLU A 209 5.79 13.45 -3.54
CA GLU A 209 5.79 14.60 -4.45
C GLU A 209 5.71 14.15 -5.92
N LEU A 210 6.43 13.09 -6.29
CA LEU A 210 6.34 12.51 -7.64
C LEU A 210 4.96 11.91 -7.90
N VAL A 211 4.30 11.31 -6.90
CA VAL A 211 2.89 10.87 -6.98
C VAL A 211 1.97 12.05 -7.27
N GLN A 212 2.10 13.13 -6.47
CA GLN A 212 1.28 14.35 -6.63
C GLN A 212 1.47 14.98 -8.01
N ASN A 213 2.72 15.11 -8.48
CA ASN A 213 3.02 15.64 -9.79
C ASN A 213 2.48 14.75 -10.92
N THR A 214 2.54 13.41 -10.76
CA THR A 214 1.98 12.47 -11.73
C THR A 214 0.46 12.61 -11.83
N ALA A 215 -0.25 12.70 -10.71
CA ALA A 215 -1.69 12.89 -10.67
C ALA A 215 -2.08 14.25 -11.25
N LYS A 216 -1.38 15.33 -10.86
CA LYS A 216 -1.61 16.69 -11.37
C LYS A 216 -1.42 16.78 -12.89
N ALA A 217 -0.38 16.18 -13.44
CA ALA A 217 -0.13 16.17 -14.88
C ALA A 217 -1.23 15.45 -15.67
N ALA A 218 -1.92 14.49 -15.03
CA ALA A 218 -3.07 13.76 -15.60
C ALA A 218 -4.42 14.42 -15.31
N GLY A 219 -4.47 15.55 -14.61
CA GLY A 219 -5.72 16.17 -14.15
C GLY A 219 -6.51 15.28 -13.17
N LEU A 220 -5.84 14.37 -12.47
CA LEU A 220 -6.45 13.37 -11.60
C LEU A 220 -6.52 13.91 -10.15
N PRO A 221 -7.72 14.06 -9.55
CA PRO A 221 -7.86 14.36 -8.13
C PRO A 221 -7.20 13.29 -7.26
N LEU A 222 -6.42 13.73 -6.26
CA LEU A 222 -5.62 12.88 -5.40
C LEU A 222 -5.75 13.29 -3.94
N ALA A 223 -5.85 12.31 -3.04
CA ALA A 223 -5.71 12.53 -1.60
C ALA A 223 -4.65 11.60 -1.01
N PHE A 224 -3.89 12.12 -0.02
CA PHE A 224 -3.03 11.34 0.86
C PHE A 224 -3.74 11.11 2.20
N VAL A 225 -3.67 9.88 2.73
CA VAL A 225 -4.24 9.53 4.03
C VAL A 225 -3.25 8.67 4.82
N LEU A 226 -3.17 8.92 6.12
CA LEU A 226 -2.32 8.16 7.05
C LEU A 226 -3.19 7.15 7.80
N LEU A 227 -2.79 5.86 7.80
CA LEU A 227 -3.56 4.77 8.41
C LEU A 227 -3.00 4.29 9.76
N ASP A 228 -1.75 4.61 10.10
CA ASP A 228 -1.17 4.23 11.38
C ASP A 228 -0.52 5.42 12.10
N ALA A 229 -0.40 5.28 13.42
CA ALA A 229 0.23 6.26 14.31
C ALA A 229 1.53 5.70 14.93
N LEU A 230 2.18 4.74 14.28
CA LEU A 230 3.38 4.09 14.82
C LEU A 230 4.61 4.99 14.84
N ASP A 231 4.62 6.01 14.01
CA ASP A 231 5.70 6.99 13.92
C ASP A 231 5.12 8.40 13.75
N ALA A 232 5.05 9.14 14.84
CA ALA A 232 4.47 10.48 14.87
C ALA A 232 5.31 11.50 14.10
N ASP A 233 6.64 11.36 14.13
CA ASP A 233 7.54 12.28 13.43
C ASP A 233 7.42 12.11 11.92
N PHE A 234 7.33 10.86 11.45
CA PHE A 234 7.08 10.57 10.05
C PHE A 234 5.71 11.13 9.58
N ASN A 235 4.65 10.89 10.33
CA ASN A 235 3.32 11.42 10.02
C ASN A 235 3.32 12.95 10.00
N THR A 236 3.98 13.59 10.96
CA THR A 236 4.15 15.04 11.03
C THR A 236 4.91 15.57 9.81
N ALA A 237 5.99 14.90 9.39
CA ALA A 237 6.75 15.31 8.21
C ALA A 237 5.89 15.26 6.93
N ILE A 238 5.03 14.22 6.78
CA ILE A 238 4.10 14.14 5.65
C ILE A 238 3.07 15.27 5.70
N CYS A 239 2.41 15.50 6.84
CA CYS A 239 1.41 16.54 6.98
C CYS A 239 1.99 17.95 6.75
N ASN A 240 3.21 18.21 7.21
CA ASN A 240 3.90 19.48 6.96
C ASN A 240 4.23 19.69 5.47
N ARG A 241 4.62 18.63 4.76
CA ARG A 241 4.96 18.71 3.32
C ARG A 241 3.73 18.73 2.43
N PHE A 242 2.65 18.05 2.85
CA PHE A 242 1.38 17.91 2.14
C PHE A 242 0.22 18.26 3.08
N PRO A 243 -0.11 19.54 3.26
CA PRO A 243 -1.09 20.00 4.28
C PRO A 243 -2.51 19.44 4.09
N GLU A 244 -2.86 19.00 2.87
CA GLU A 244 -4.16 18.39 2.58
C GLU A 244 -4.24 16.90 3.00
N THR A 245 -3.14 16.34 3.53
CA THR A 245 -3.12 14.96 4.03
C THR A 245 -4.10 14.81 5.19
N ARG A 246 -4.89 13.74 5.18
CA ARG A 246 -5.81 13.41 6.27
C ARG A 246 -5.21 12.33 7.14
N ASP A 247 -4.93 12.65 8.38
CA ASP A 247 -4.58 11.65 9.39
C ASP A 247 -5.86 10.96 9.89
N ILE A 248 -6.07 9.74 9.43
CA ILE A 248 -7.19 8.88 9.84
C ILE A 248 -6.70 7.67 10.62
N SER A 249 -5.48 7.74 11.12
CA SER A 249 -4.80 6.65 11.82
C SER A 249 -5.60 6.13 13.02
N THR A 250 -5.37 4.85 13.33
CA THR A 250 -5.93 4.20 14.51
C THR A 250 -4.81 3.71 15.42
N PRO A 251 -5.03 3.64 16.74
CA PRO A 251 -4.05 3.15 17.70
C PRO A 251 -3.51 1.75 17.35
N HIS A 252 -2.28 1.48 17.76
CA HIS A 252 -1.66 0.15 17.63
C HIS A 252 -1.86 -0.66 18.90
N ASP A 253 -3.09 -1.08 19.14
CA ASP A 253 -3.51 -1.82 20.32
C ASP A 253 -4.46 -3.00 19.95
N PRO A 254 -4.78 -3.92 20.89
CA PRO A 254 -5.64 -5.06 20.61
C PRO A 254 -7.07 -4.70 20.21
N ALA A 255 -7.57 -3.50 20.53
CA ALA A 255 -8.90 -3.07 20.10
C ALA A 255 -8.95 -2.80 18.60
N HIS A 256 -7.85 -2.31 18.01
CA HIS A 256 -7.79 -1.89 16.60
C HIS A 256 -6.96 -2.83 15.72
N ARG A 257 -6.28 -3.83 16.27
CA ARG A 257 -5.42 -4.79 15.58
C ARG A 257 -5.82 -6.23 15.93
N PHE A 258 -5.37 -7.18 15.12
CA PHE A 258 -5.55 -8.60 15.43
C PHE A 258 -4.55 -9.13 16.49
N LEU A 259 -3.96 -8.25 17.28
CA LEU A 259 -3.01 -8.62 18.33
C LEU A 259 -3.61 -9.64 19.32
N PRO A 260 -2.81 -10.56 19.87
CA PRO A 260 -1.36 -10.75 19.59
C PRO A 260 -1.07 -11.61 18.34
N ARG A 261 -2.07 -12.05 17.60
CA ARG A 261 -1.94 -13.01 16.48
C ARG A 261 -1.35 -12.37 15.21
N ASP A 262 -1.75 -11.12 14.95
CA ASP A 262 -1.34 -10.37 13.76
C ASP A 262 -1.38 -8.87 14.04
N ILE A 263 -0.51 -8.10 13.40
CA ILE A 263 -0.37 -6.65 13.61
C ILE A 263 -1.31 -5.82 12.71
N HIS A 264 -2.00 -6.45 11.77
CA HIS A 264 -2.85 -5.72 10.84
C HIS A 264 -4.12 -5.16 11.50
N PRO A 265 -4.69 -4.08 10.94
CA PRO A 265 -5.94 -3.51 11.40
C PRO A 265 -7.07 -4.54 11.36
N ASN A 266 -7.85 -4.61 12.44
CA ASN A 266 -9.03 -5.45 12.52
C ASN A 266 -10.28 -4.76 11.94
N MET A 267 -11.44 -5.37 12.10
CA MET A 267 -12.71 -4.85 11.59
C MET A 267 -13.05 -3.46 12.17
N LEU A 268 -12.83 -3.25 13.48
CA LEU A 268 -13.10 -1.94 14.11
C LEU A 268 -12.25 -0.83 13.50
N ALA A 269 -10.95 -1.06 13.31
CA ALA A 269 -10.09 -0.09 12.65
C ALA A 269 -10.55 0.21 11.22
N ASN A 270 -11.00 -0.79 10.47
CA ASN A 270 -11.52 -0.61 9.12
C ASN A 270 -12.84 0.16 9.07
N GLN A 271 -13.73 -0.03 10.05
CA GLN A 271 -14.93 0.79 10.21
C GLN A 271 -14.58 2.26 10.45
N LEU A 272 -13.63 2.54 11.33
CA LEU A 272 -13.14 3.90 11.59
C LEU A 272 -12.47 4.52 10.35
N TYR A 273 -11.68 3.75 9.60
CA TYR A 273 -11.12 4.23 8.34
C TYR A 273 -12.22 4.60 7.34
N ALA A 274 -13.21 3.72 7.12
CA ALA A 274 -14.32 4.00 6.21
C ALA A 274 -15.09 5.26 6.60
N GLN A 275 -15.43 5.39 7.89
CA GLN A 275 -16.14 6.56 8.41
C GLN A 275 -15.36 7.86 8.16
N ARG A 276 -14.05 7.86 8.44
CA ARG A 276 -13.20 9.05 8.27
C ARG A 276 -12.88 9.35 6.81
N LEU A 277 -12.92 8.35 5.93
CA LEU A 277 -12.66 8.47 4.50
C LEU A 277 -13.88 8.91 3.70
N ALA A 278 -15.11 8.63 4.16
CA ALA A 278 -16.31 8.95 3.40
C ALA A 278 -16.37 10.43 2.94
N PRO A 279 -16.09 11.44 3.79
CA PRO A 279 -16.04 12.84 3.33
C PRO A 279 -14.93 13.12 2.31
N VAL A 280 -13.77 12.45 2.42
CA VAL A 280 -12.67 12.58 1.45
C VAL A 280 -13.10 12.06 0.08
N VAL A 281 -13.76 10.90 0.04
CA VAL A 281 -14.28 10.30 -1.19
C VAL A 281 -15.31 11.21 -1.84
N THR A 282 -16.25 11.76 -1.07
CA THR A 282 -17.26 12.70 -1.56
C THR A 282 -16.59 13.93 -2.17
N GLN A 283 -15.63 14.55 -1.48
CA GLN A 283 -14.90 15.71 -1.99
C GLN A 283 -14.17 15.40 -3.31
N LEU A 284 -13.54 14.22 -3.43
CA LEU A 284 -12.86 13.81 -4.67
C LEU A 284 -13.86 13.65 -5.82
N CYS A 285 -15.03 13.04 -5.57
CA CYS A 285 -16.09 12.87 -6.57
C CYS A 285 -16.64 14.21 -7.04
N ASP A 286 -16.85 15.17 -6.13
CA ASP A 286 -17.30 16.53 -6.45
C ASP A 286 -16.26 17.25 -7.33
N THR A 287 -14.96 17.07 -7.01
CA THR A 287 -13.88 17.64 -7.84
C THR A 287 -13.87 17.06 -9.25
N VAL A 288 -14.06 15.73 -9.40
CA VAL A 288 -14.17 15.07 -10.71
C VAL A 288 -15.37 15.63 -11.50
N THR A 289 -16.51 15.77 -10.83
CA THR A 289 -17.74 16.26 -11.47
C THR A 289 -17.57 17.70 -11.98
N ASN A 290 -17.03 18.57 -11.13
CA ASN A 290 -16.82 19.98 -11.48
C ASN A 290 -15.74 20.17 -12.54
N GLY A 291 -14.70 19.33 -12.56
CA GLY A 291 -13.63 19.39 -13.56
C GLY A 291 -14.04 18.88 -14.96
N ARG A 292 -15.13 18.10 -15.08
CA ARG A 292 -15.69 17.62 -16.35
C ARG A 292 -16.74 18.57 -16.95
N GLY A 293 -17.14 19.58 -16.19
CA GLY A 293 -18.15 20.57 -16.61
C GLY A 293 -17.57 21.82 -17.31
N LEU A 294 -16.27 21.85 -17.53
CA LEU A 294 -15.54 22.89 -18.29
C LEU A 294 -15.00 22.28 -19.58
#